data_dc99032150544311189e7ca898b3785e
#
_entry.id   dc99032150544311189e7ca898b3785e
#
_cell.length_a   1.000
_cell.length_b   1.000
_cell.length_c   1.000
_cell.angle_alpha   90.00
_cell.angle_beta   90.00
_cell.angle_gamma   90.00
#
_symmetry.space_group_name_H-M   'P 1'
#
loop_
_entity.id
_entity.type
_entity.pdbx_description
1 polymer ?
#
loop_
_entity_poly.entity_id
_entity_poly.type
_entity_poly.pdbx_seq_one_letter_code
_entity_poly.pdbx_strand_id
1 'polypeptide(L)'
;MKDVVYKEIRNIINRFIKKDYWNSFCSADIFYFDDSKKKKTMITFIDSFFGESYGIQFFINKDGFNYVHDIFTSKNPDMISIGDCDSICAVLVSKEGLSPEDIQFLKSCHARIKEENNLIIYRFKKGYAQRIANDEELDIILERLSYLDCLITNEYDDVIAAFEKGLSVVSYVNLDEYLYNVSYLPLPYLEKNPKQKPKNSDFINEYQNKPFFNDECYLFTSYLPIIVKETGVRPILLYFYFADSNKSFLKFIIDEPKSYFDYIFGILDEVFIKYGKPIKMIFNNRDFYYYTKKTLTAINIECEKTFNNEYVDDNISTVISKIFEKTGDDVIEKESAALLLIETLTNVINELDSYENEEEVKTNNLVSW
;
A
#
# COMPACT_ATOMS: atom_id res chain seq x y z
N MET A 1 28.05 -13.36 7.58
CA MET A 1 27.84 -12.38 6.47
C MET A 1 26.81 -11.35 6.91
N LYS A 2 25.64 -11.77 7.38
CA LYS A 2 24.54 -10.89 7.86
C LYS A 2 24.97 -9.86 8.91
N ASP A 3 25.75 -10.27 9.91
CA ASP A 3 26.26 -9.41 10.98
C ASP A 3 27.20 -8.29 10.48
N VAL A 4 28.00 -8.57 9.46
CA VAL A 4 28.90 -7.56 8.85
C VAL A 4 28.09 -6.51 8.08
N VAL A 5 27.16 -6.96 7.23
CA VAL A 5 26.28 -6.06 6.44
C VAL A 5 25.43 -5.19 7.39
N TYR A 6 24.81 -5.79 8.39
CA TYR A 6 24.02 -5.05 9.38
C TYR A 6 24.90 -4.01 10.14
N LYS A 7 26.13 -4.37 10.51
CA LYS A 7 27.04 -3.44 11.19
C LYS A 7 27.38 -2.23 10.31
N GLU A 8 27.59 -2.42 9.03
CA GLU A 8 27.86 -1.34 8.07
C GLU A 8 26.63 -0.44 7.90
N ILE A 9 25.45 -1.01 7.72
CA ILE A 9 24.18 -0.25 7.69
C ILE A 9 24.06 0.60 8.96
N ARG A 10 24.26 0.00 10.13
CA ARG A 10 24.17 0.69 11.42
C ARG A 10 25.18 1.82 11.54
N ASN A 11 26.38 1.66 11.01
CA ASN A 11 27.40 2.72 11.00
C ASN A 11 26.96 3.93 10.17
N ILE A 12 26.32 3.71 9.01
CA ILE A 12 25.78 4.79 8.20
C ILE A 12 24.65 5.50 8.93
N ILE A 13 23.69 4.74 9.47
CA ILE A 13 22.57 5.29 10.24
C ILE A 13 23.06 6.08 11.47
N ASN A 14 24.06 5.60 12.18
CA ASN A 14 24.65 6.35 13.30
C ASN A 14 25.30 7.69 12.86
N ARG A 15 25.85 7.76 11.64
CA ARG A 15 26.33 9.03 11.07
C ARG A 15 25.17 9.98 10.81
N PHE A 16 24.06 9.47 10.27
CA PHE A 16 22.85 10.26 10.01
C PHE A 16 22.24 10.81 11.30
N ILE A 17 22.17 9.99 12.35
CA ILE A 17 21.75 10.44 13.69
C ILE A 17 22.68 11.54 14.21
N LYS A 18 24.00 11.35 14.13
CA LYS A 18 24.99 12.33 14.61
C LYS A 18 24.92 13.66 13.85
N LYS A 19 24.57 13.64 12.57
CA LYS A 19 24.43 14.82 11.71
C LYS A 19 23.02 15.41 11.72
N ASP A 20 22.10 14.78 12.45
CA ASP A 20 20.73 15.23 12.63
C ASP A 20 19.91 15.37 11.33
N TYR A 21 20.13 14.45 10.40
CA TYR A 21 19.49 14.50 9.08
C TYR A 21 17.97 14.36 9.12
N TRP A 22 17.40 13.77 10.17
CA TRP A 22 15.94 13.70 10.34
C TRP A 22 15.28 15.04 10.63
N ASN A 23 16.04 16.03 11.11
CA ASN A 23 15.56 17.43 11.19
C ASN A 23 15.75 18.20 9.88
N SER A 24 16.55 17.66 8.96
CA SER A 24 16.85 18.30 7.67
C SER A 24 15.97 17.77 6.53
N PHE A 25 15.49 16.54 6.65
CA PHE A 25 14.72 15.85 5.60
C PHE A 25 13.42 15.30 6.16
N CYS A 26 12.37 15.34 5.36
CA CYS A 26 11.05 14.83 5.72
C CYS A 26 10.55 13.76 4.74
N SER A 27 9.35 13.23 5.00
CA SER A 27 8.73 12.20 4.16
C SER A 27 8.36 12.66 2.75
N ALA A 28 8.28 13.97 2.53
CA ALA A 28 8.04 14.55 1.20
C ALA A 28 9.33 14.69 0.36
N ASP A 29 10.49 14.58 0.96
CA ASP A 29 11.80 14.73 0.32
C ASP A 29 12.22 13.42 -0.33
N ILE A 30 12.15 13.34 -1.64
CA ILE A 30 12.39 12.11 -2.40
C ILE A 30 13.76 12.14 -3.06
N PHE A 31 14.58 11.16 -2.67
CA PHE A 31 15.81 10.81 -3.36
C PHE A 31 15.52 9.68 -4.35
N TYR A 32 15.79 9.90 -5.62
CA TYR A 32 15.60 8.90 -6.66
C TYR A 32 16.95 8.45 -7.22
N PHE A 33 17.22 7.16 -7.14
CA PHE A 33 18.42 6.54 -7.67
C PHE A 33 18.08 5.65 -8.87
N ASP A 34 18.79 5.83 -9.99
CA ASP A 34 18.77 4.96 -11.16
C ASP A 34 20.19 4.47 -11.40
N ASP A 35 20.44 3.18 -11.30
CA ASP A 35 21.79 2.63 -11.49
C ASP A 35 22.03 2.09 -12.91
N SER A 36 23.30 1.88 -13.25
CA SER A 36 23.72 1.32 -14.54
C SER A 36 23.13 -0.06 -14.84
N LYS A 37 22.67 -0.78 -13.81
CA LYS A 37 21.96 -2.07 -13.93
C LYS A 37 20.44 -1.89 -14.06
N LYS A 38 19.96 -0.66 -14.24
CA LYS A 38 18.54 -0.27 -14.34
C LYS A 38 17.71 -0.62 -13.09
N LYS A 39 18.35 -0.74 -11.93
CA LYS A 39 17.67 -0.86 -10.65
C LYS A 39 17.33 0.54 -10.14
N LYS A 40 16.07 0.81 -10.03
CA LYS A 40 15.54 2.08 -9.56
C LYS A 40 15.18 1.96 -8.08
N THR A 41 15.41 3.03 -7.33
CA THR A 41 15.04 3.11 -5.91
C THR A 41 14.61 4.53 -5.60
N MET A 42 13.49 4.69 -4.91
CA MET A 42 13.14 5.95 -4.24
C MET A 42 13.43 5.80 -2.77
N ILE A 43 13.96 6.83 -2.15
CA ILE A 43 14.28 6.84 -0.71
C ILE A 43 13.68 8.10 -0.10
N THR A 44 13.09 7.96 1.08
CA THR A 44 12.62 9.07 1.88
C THR A 44 12.96 8.87 3.35
N PHE A 45 13.09 9.98 4.08
CA PHE A 45 13.20 9.97 5.54
C PHE A 45 11.79 9.97 6.14
N ILE A 46 11.61 9.22 7.22
CA ILE A 46 10.37 9.17 7.98
C ILE A 46 10.68 9.70 9.37
N ASP A 47 10.05 10.81 9.72
CA ASP A 47 10.20 11.51 10.99
C ASP A 47 9.32 10.93 12.10
N SER A 48 8.31 10.12 11.74
CA SER A 48 7.48 9.38 12.67
C SER A 48 7.02 8.09 12.03
N PHE A 49 7.49 6.96 12.55
CA PHE A 49 7.02 5.63 12.16
C PHE A 49 6.41 4.97 13.40
N PHE A 50 5.13 4.61 13.35
CA PHE A 50 4.37 4.12 14.51
C PHE A 50 4.43 5.04 15.75
N GLY A 51 4.41 6.36 15.54
CA GLY A 51 4.20 7.36 16.58
C GLY A 51 5.44 8.01 17.19
N GLU A 52 6.62 7.37 17.22
CA GLU A 52 7.83 7.94 17.85
C GLU A 52 9.16 7.49 17.22
N SER A 53 9.12 6.74 16.12
CA SER A 53 10.32 6.13 15.55
C SER A 53 10.76 6.81 14.27
N TYR A 54 12.02 7.18 14.18
CA TYR A 54 12.65 7.66 12.94
C TYR A 54 12.97 6.48 12.02
N GLY A 55 12.89 6.72 10.71
CA GLY A 55 13.19 5.69 9.73
C GLY A 55 13.65 6.22 8.39
N ILE A 56 14.11 5.30 7.54
CA ILE A 56 14.39 5.54 6.13
C ILE A 56 13.68 4.46 5.32
N GLN A 57 12.87 4.86 4.37
CA GLN A 57 12.08 3.96 3.54
C GLN A 57 12.63 3.90 2.12
N PHE A 58 12.76 2.69 1.59
CA PHE A 58 13.31 2.38 0.29
C PHE A 58 12.26 1.70 -0.56
N PHE A 59 11.78 2.38 -1.57
CA PHE A 59 10.85 1.84 -2.56
C PHE A 59 11.67 1.30 -3.72
N ILE A 60 11.68 -0.03 -3.89
CA ILE A 60 12.64 -0.73 -4.74
C ILE A 60 12.07 -1.27 -6.05
N ASN A 61 10.77 -1.14 -6.26
CA ASN A 61 10.09 -1.67 -7.44
C ASN A 61 8.91 -0.81 -7.87
N LYS A 62 8.23 -1.25 -8.93
CA LYS A 62 7.11 -0.53 -9.51
C LYS A 62 5.95 -0.31 -8.52
N ASP A 63 5.65 -1.29 -7.66
CA ASP A 63 4.53 -1.17 -6.73
C ASP A 63 4.86 -0.15 -5.63
N GLY A 64 6.10 -0.12 -5.15
CA GLY A 64 6.58 0.92 -4.25
C GLY A 64 6.53 2.32 -4.89
N PHE A 65 6.92 2.45 -6.17
CA PHE A 65 6.86 3.73 -6.87
C PHE A 65 5.42 4.18 -7.13
N ASN A 66 4.52 3.27 -7.46
CA ASN A 66 3.11 3.57 -7.61
C ASN A 66 2.50 4.04 -6.28
N TYR A 67 2.89 3.42 -5.17
CA TYR A 67 2.47 3.82 -3.82
C TYR A 67 2.91 5.26 -3.51
N VAL A 68 4.18 5.61 -3.74
CA VAL A 68 4.67 6.99 -3.58
C VAL A 68 3.88 7.96 -4.46
N HIS A 69 3.71 7.64 -5.75
CA HIS A 69 2.92 8.46 -6.66
C HIS A 69 1.49 8.67 -6.16
N ASP A 70 0.84 7.61 -5.70
CA ASP A 70 -0.54 7.67 -5.25
C ASP A 70 -0.68 8.53 -3.98
N ILE A 71 0.28 8.46 -3.04
CA ILE A 71 0.33 9.35 -1.88
C ILE A 71 0.45 10.82 -2.31
N PHE A 72 1.38 11.15 -3.21
CA PHE A 72 1.62 12.54 -3.63
C PHE A 72 0.51 13.13 -4.51
N THR A 73 -0.29 12.29 -5.15
CA THR A 73 -1.38 12.73 -6.04
C THR A 73 -2.77 12.60 -5.41
N SER A 74 -2.88 11.89 -4.29
CA SER A 74 -4.15 11.75 -3.56
C SER A 74 -4.49 13.03 -2.81
N LYS A 75 -5.78 13.36 -2.77
CA LYS A 75 -6.30 14.40 -1.85
C LYS A 75 -6.44 13.88 -0.41
N ASN A 76 -6.56 12.56 -0.25
CA ASN A 76 -6.69 11.87 1.03
C ASN A 76 -5.60 10.79 1.15
N PRO A 77 -4.33 11.17 1.39
CA PRO A 77 -3.22 10.21 1.47
C PRO A 77 -3.38 9.21 2.62
N ASP A 78 -4.09 9.57 3.68
CA ASP A 78 -4.35 8.70 4.84
C ASP A 78 -5.19 7.46 4.49
N MET A 79 -5.94 7.51 3.39
CA MET A 79 -6.72 6.38 2.89
C MET A 79 -5.88 5.34 2.11
N ILE A 80 -4.60 5.65 1.84
CA ILE A 80 -3.70 4.72 1.15
C ILE A 80 -3.07 3.81 2.21
N SER A 81 -3.52 2.57 2.26
CA SER A 81 -3.06 1.60 3.25
C SER A 81 -1.56 1.30 3.09
N ILE A 82 -0.85 1.21 4.22
CA ILE A 82 0.53 0.70 4.24
C ILE A 82 0.63 -0.73 3.68
N GLY A 83 -0.46 -1.49 3.70
CA GLY A 83 -0.58 -2.79 3.04
C GLY A 83 -0.43 -2.75 1.52
N ASP A 84 -0.64 -1.58 0.90
CA ASP A 84 -0.41 -1.35 -0.53
C ASP A 84 1.05 -1.02 -0.87
N CYS A 85 1.88 -0.77 0.14
CA CYS A 85 3.28 -0.43 -0.02
C CYS A 85 4.13 -1.65 -0.39
N ASP A 86 5.12 -1.45 -1.25
CA ASP A 86 6.20 -2.41 -1.51
C ASP A 86 7.55 -1.71 -1.27
N SER A 87 8.11 -1.91 -0.08
CA SER A 87 9.31 -1.20 0.37
C SER A 87 10.12 -1.99 1.37
N ILE A 88 11.34 -1.52 1.64
CA ILE A 88 12.13 -1.92 2.80
C ILE A 88 12.28 -0.69 3.68
N CYS A 89 12.17 -0.85 4.99
CA CYS A 89 12.27 0.26 5.93
C CYS A 89 13.30 -0.03 7.02
N ALA A 90 14.27 0.86 7.17
CA ALA A 90 15.21 0.86 8.28
C ALA A 90 14.67 1.78 9.37
N VAL A 91 14.27 1.24 10.51
CA VAL A 91 13.57 1.95 11.60
C VAL A 91 14.40 1.93 12.87
N LEU A 92 14.39 3.04 13.58
CA LEU A 92 15.00 3.17 14.92
C LEU A 92 13.91 3.00 15.97
N VAL A 93 14.01 1.95 16.76
CA VAL A 93 12.99 1.55 17.73
C VAL A 93 13.55 1.63 19.15
N SER A 94 12.77 2.12 20.11
CA SER A 94 13.10 2.03 21.53
C SER A 94 13.07 0.58 22.00
N LYS A 95 13.70 0.25 23.12
CA LYS A 95 13.71 -1.10 23.69
C LYS A 95 12.31 -1.61 24.01
N GLU A 96 11.44 -0.72 24.47
CA GLU A 96 10.06 -1.04 24.82
C GLU A 96 9.21 -1.39 23.61
N GLY A 97 9.54 -0.82 22.44
CA GLY A 97 8.86 -1.09 21.17
C GLY A 97 9.34 -2.34 20.43
N LEU A 98 10.37 -3.04 20.94
CA LEU A 98 10.91 -4.23 20.28
C LEU A 98 10.00 -5.45 20.47
N SER A 99 9.58 -6.06 19.36
CA SER A 99 8.94 -7.37 19.37
C SER A 99 9.91 -8.51 19.70
N PRO A 100 9.44 -9.71 20.04
CA PRO A 100 10.29 -10.89 20.20
C PRO A 100 11.11 -11.21 18.93
N GLU A 101 10.55 -10.99 17.75
CA GLU A 101 11.23 -11.19 16.47
C GLU A 101 12.36 -10.19 16.25
N ASP A 102 12.15 -8.92 16.63
CA ASP A 102 13.18 -7.88 16.56
C ASP A 102 14.37 -8.19 17.48
N ILE A 103 14.06 -8.66 18.69
CA ILE A 103 15.09 -9.10 19.65
C ILE A 103 15.90 -10.27 19.08
N GLN A 104 15.23 -11.23 18.45
CA GLN A 104 15.89 -12.37 17.80
C GLN A 104 16.75 -11.91 16.62
N PHE A 105 16.25 -10.99 15.80
CA PHE A 105 16.99 -10.39 14.70
C PHE A 105 18.27 -9.69 15.20
N LEU A 106 18.15 -8.82 16.19
CA LEU A 106 19.30 -8.12 16.77
C LEU A 106 20.35 -9.08 17.32
N LYS A 107 19.91 -10.14 18.02
CA LYS A 107 20.81 -11.21 18.52
C LYS A 107 21.52 -11.92 17.37
N SER A 108 20.80 -12.23 16.27
CA SER A 108 21.40 -12.88 15.09
C SER A 108 22.45 -12.02 14.39
N CYS A 109 22.34 -10.70 14.52
CA CYS A 109 23.30 -9.72 14.01
C CYS A 109 24.39 -9.35 15.03
N HIS A 110 24.48 -10.05 16.17
CA HIS A 110 25.39 -9.75 17.29
C HIS A 110 25.30 -8.29 17.75
N ALA A 111 24.10 -7.68 17.61
CA ALA A 111 23.87 -6.30 17.99
C ALA A 111 23.52 -6.19 19.48
N ARG A 112 24.10 -5.19 20.15
CA ARG A 112 23.72 -4.87 21.53
C ARG A 112 22.39 -4.11 21.52
N ILE A 113 21.41 -4.59 22.28
CA ILE A 113 20.15 -3.89 22.52
C ILE A 113 20.42 -2.69 23.44
N LYS A 114 19.95 -1.53 23.04
CA LYS A 114 20.06 -0.25 23.76
C LYS A 114 18.67 0.19 24.22
N GLU A 115 18.59 1.15 25.15
CA GLU A 115 17.30 1.75 25.53
C GLU A 115 16.65 2.45 24.34
N GLU A 116 17.45 3.16 23.51
CA GLU A 116 16.98 3.89 22.33
C GLU A 116 17.76 3.51 21.07
N ASN A 117 17.19 3.80 19.91
CA ASN A 117 17.83 3.68 18.60
C ASN A 117 18.33 2.26 18.27
N ASN A 118 17.48 1.26 18.52
CA ASN A 118 17.72 -0.08 18.02
C ASN A 118 17.29 -0.14 16.54
N LEU A 119 18.24 -0.40 15.66
CA LEU A 119 17.97 -0.45 14.23
C LEU A 119 17.31 -1.78 13.86
N ILE A 120 16.09 -1.72 13.36
CA ILE A 120 15.36 -2.87 12.78
C ILE A 120 15.13 -2.60 11.30
N ILE A 121 15.19 -3.64 10.49
CA ILE A 121 14.98 -3.53 9.05
C ILE A 121 13.81 -4.43 8.67
N TYR A 122 12.69 -3.78 8.33
CA TYR A 122 11.46 -4.45 7.93
C TYR A 122 11.30 -4.47 6.40
N ARG A 123 10.70 -5.53 5.91
CA ARG A 123 10.22 -5.67 4.54
C ARG A 123 8.70 -5.55 4.52
N PHE A 124 8.21 -4.59 3.79
CA PHE A 124 6.80 -4.44 3.44
C PHE A 124 6.61 -4.94 2.00
N LYS A 125 5.66 -5.83 1.81
CA LYS A 125 5.29 -6.33 0.50
C LYS A 125 3.78 -6.23 0.34
N LYS A 126 3.33 -5.69 -0.78
CA LYS A 126 1.92 -5.46 -1.06
C LYS A 126 1.07 -6.70 -0.75
N GLY A 127 0.07 -6.55 0.12
CA GLY A 127 -0.84 -7.59 0.55
C GLY A 127 -0.27 -8.64 1.50
N TYR A 128 0.90 -8.41 2.08
CA TYR A 128 1.50 -9.31 3.07
C TYR A 128 1.74 -8.58 4.39
N ALA A 129 1.83 -9.36 5.46
CA ALA A 129 2.35 -8.85 6.73
C ALA A 129 3.79 -8.35 6.58
N GLN A 130 4.14 -7.35 7.37
CA GLN A 130 5.53 -6.96 7.49
C GLN A 130 6.36 -8.11 8.06
N ARG A 131 7.62 -8.19 7.67
CA ARG A 131 8.58 -9.15 8.20
C ARG A 131 9.96 -8.52 8.31
N ILE A 132 10.83 -9.15 9.05
CA ILE A 132 12.25 -8.80 9.07
C ILE A 132 12.86 -9.01 7.66
N ALA A 133 13.71 -8.09 7.23
CA ALA A 133 14.44 -8.18 5.97
C ALA A 133 15.39 -9.40 5.95
N ASN A 134 15.48 -10.05 4.81
CA ASN A 134 16.43 -11.14 4.56
C ASN A 134 17.82 -10.60 4.13
N ASP A 135 18.78 -11.50 3.93
CA ASP A 135 20.16 -11.13 3.61
C ASP A 135 20.28 -10.36 2.29
N GLU A 136 19.53 -10.75 1.25
CA GLU A 136 19.54 -10.03 -0.05
C GLU A 136 18.98 -8.61 0.09
N GLU A 137 17.95 -8.44 0.92
CA GLU A 137 17.33 -7.15 1.21
C GLU A 137 18.27 -6.27 2.04
N LEU A 138 19.05 -6.84 2.95
CA LEU A 138 20.09 -6.12 3.67
C LEU A 138 21.20 -5.61 2.74
N ASP A 139 21.62 -6.42 1.75
CA ASP A 139 22.60 -6.01 0.76
C ASP A 139 22.09 -4.84 -0.09
N ILE A 140 20.80 -4.87 -0.51
CA ILE A 140 20.16 -3.77 -1.23
C ILE A 140 20.19 -2.49 -0.38
N ILE A 141 19.81 -2.59 0.89
CA ILE A 141 19.80 -1.43 1.81
C ILE A 141 21.22 -0.86 1.98
N LEU A 142 22.21 -1.70 2.22
CA LEU A 142 23.59 -1.24 2.37
C LEU A 142 24.08 -0.49 1.14
N GLU A 143 23.84 -1.03 -0.04
CA GLU A 143 24.20 -0.39 -1.29
C GLU A 143 23.52 0.98 -1.42
N ARG A 144 22.20 1.06 -1.21
CA ARG A 144 21.44 2.31 -1.35
C ARG A 144 21.75 3.36 -0.28
N LEU A 145 21.95 2.93 0.95
CA LEU A 145 22.40 3.83 2.03
C LEU A 145 23.80 4.39 1.76
N SER A 146 24.69 3.58 1.21
CA SER A 146 26.04 4.04 0.86
C SER A 146 26.00 5.14 -0.21
N TYR A 147 25.11 5.02 -1.20
CA TYR A 147 24.91 6.09 -2.20
C TYR A 147 24.29 7.32 -1.58
N LEU A 148 23.28 7.16 -0.73
CA LEU A 148 22.63 8.26 -0.04
C LEU A 148 23.60 9.02 0.85
N ASP A 149 24.43 8.33 1.64
CA ASP A 149 25.45 8.91 2.50
C ASP A 149 26.49 9.70 1.70
N CYS A 150 26.95 9.13 0.59
CA CYS A 150 27.87 9.82 -0.33
C CYS A 150 27.24 11.09 -0.93
N LEU A 151 26.02 10.97 -1.45
CA LEU A 151 25.30 12.10 -2.04
C LEU A 151 25.08 13.23 -1.04
N ILE A 152 24.50 12.94 0.13
CA ILE A 152 24.22 13.96 1.13
C ILE A 152 25.53 14.57 1.66
N THR A 153 26.60 13.78 1.80
CA THR A 153 27.87 14.30 2.29
C THR A 153 28.51 15.31 1.34
N ASN A 154 28.38 15.10 0.03
CA ASN A 154 29.02 15.92 -0.99
C ASN A 154 28.16 17.09 -1.48
N GLU A 155 26.83 16.94 -1.47
CA GLU A 155 25.88 17.87 -2.13
C GLU A 155 24.82 18.41 -1.13
N TYR A 156 25.12 18.45 0.16
CA TYR A 156 24.12 18.72 1.21
C TYR A 156 23.36 20.05 0.97
N ASP A 157 24.07 21.15 0.72
CA ASP A 157 23.44 22.46 0.55
C ASP A 157 22.56 22.52 -0.70
N ASP A 158 23.01 21.92 -1.80
CA ASP A 158 22.26 21.85 -3.05
C ASP A 158 21.02 20.94 -2.93
N VAL A 159 21.13 19.85 -2.17
CA VAL A 159 20.01 18.95 -1.85
C VAL A 159 18.94 19.69 -1.05
N ILE A 160 19.32 20.40 0.02
CA ILE A 160 18.37 21.21 0.81
C ILE A 160 17.70 22.28 -0.06
N ALA A 161 18.51 23.04 -0.83
CA ALA A 161 17.97 24.08 -1.72
C ALA A 161 17.02 23.53 -2.81
N ALA A 162 17.19 22.27 -3.21
CA ALA A 162 16.28 21.61 -4.13
C ALA A 162 14.93 21.25 -3.46
N PHE A 163 14.98 20.68 -2.27
CA PHE A 163 13.76 20.31 -1.53
C PHE A 163 12.94 21.53 -1.11
N GLU A 164 13.58 22.63 -0.71
CA GLU A 164 12.90 23.92 -0.45
C GLU A 164 12.14 24.45 -1.66
N LYS A 165 12.57 24.07 -2.88
CA LYS A 165 11.88 24.41 -4.14
C LYS A 165 10.85 23.35 -4.57
N GLY A 166 10.59 22.33 -3.77
CA GLY A 166 9.70 21.22 -4.10
C GLY A 166 10.22 20.33 -5.22
N LEU A 167 11.54 20.26 -5.41
CA LEU A 167 12.18 19.36 -6.38
C LEU A 167 12.63 18.08 -5.69
N SER A 168 12.69 16.99 -6.43
CA SER A 168 13.31 15.73 -6.01
C SER A 168 14.76 15.67 -6.46
N VAL A 169 15.57 14.93 -5.71
CA VAL A 169 16.97 14.68 -6.06
C VAL A 169 17.03 13.41 -6.91
N VAL A 170 17.47 13.54 -8.15
CA VAL A 170 17.60 12.43 -9.09
C VAL A 170 19.08 12.14 -9.32
N SER A 171 19.53 10.97 -8.94
CA SER A 171 20.92 10.55 -9.12
C SER A 171 21.02 9.34 -10.05
N TYR A 172 21.84 9.48 -11.08
CA TYR A 172 22.23 8.38 -11.97
C TYR A 172 23.58 7.85 -11.50
N VAL A 173 23.60 6.59 -11.05
CA VAL A 173 24.79 5.97 -10.47
C VAL A 173 25.39 5.00 -11.47
N ASN A 174 26.65 5.23 -11.88
CA ASN A 174 27.44 4.24 -12.58
C ASN A 174 28.30 3.46 -11.58
N LEU A 175 27.88 2.23 -11.29
CA LEU A 175 28.53 1.35 -10.31
C LEU A 175 29.95 0.94 -10.71
N ASP A 176 30.21 0.81 -12.01
CA ASP A 176 31.50 0.33 -12.52
C ASP A 176 32.58 1.43 -12.49
N GLU A 177 32.16 2.69 -12.52
CA GLU A 177 33.04 3.86 -12.54
C GLU A 177 33.02 4.67 -11.24
N TYR A 178 32.19 4.30 -10.28
CA TYR A 178 31.95 5.06 -9.04
C TYR A 178 31.56 6.53 -9.29
N LEU A 179 30.94 6.79 -10.44
CA LEU A 179 30.45 8.11 -10.82
C LEU A 179 28.97 8.24 -10.56
N TYR A 180 28.53 9.39 -10.11
CA TYR A 180 27.13 9.74 -10.08
C TYR A 180 26.90 11.11 -10.71
N ASN A 181 25.76 11.26 -11.40
CA ASN A 181 25.29 12.54 -11.90
C ASN A 181 24.04 12.90 -11.14
N VAL A 182 24.02 14.07 -10.53
CA VAL A 182 22.90 14.59 -9.76
C VAL A 182 22.11 15.58 -10.61
N SER A 183 20.79 15.50 -10.56
CA SER A 183 19.86 16.43 -11.17
C SER A 183 18.73 16.72 -10.20
N TYR A 184 18.25 17.95 -10.18
CA TYR A 184 17.17 18.41 -9.33
C TYR A 184 15.93 18.63 -10.19
N LEU A 185 15.00 17.71 -10.14
CA LEU A 185 13.87 17.64 -11.05
C LEU A 185 12.56 17.42 -10.26
N PRO A 186 11.41 17.83 -10.81
CA PRO A 186 10.13 17.34 -10.30
C PRO A 186 10.14 15.79 -10.21
N LEU A 187 9.46 15.23 -9.24
CA LEU A 187 9.43 13.77 -9.03
C LEU A 187 9.15 13.04 -10.35
N PRO A 188 10.06 12.14 -10.79
CA PRO A 188 9.89 11.47 -12.06
C PRO A 188 8.63 10.61 -12.03
N TYR A 189 7.72 10.91 -12.94
CA TYR A 189 6.51 10.13 -13.13
C TYR A 189 6.87 8.81 -13.83
N LEU A 190 6.81 7.72 -13.07
CA LEU A 190 7.21 6.39 -13.55
C LEU A 190 6.04 5.57 -14.07
N GLU A 191 4.91 6.19 -14.36
CA GLU A 191 3.76 5.47 -14.91
C GLU A 191 4.09 4.86 -16.28
N LYS A 192 4.60 3.63 -16.27
CA LYS A 192 4.33 2.72 -17.36
C LYS A 192 3.01 2.04 -17.03
N ASN A 193 1.97 2.39 -17.77
CA ASN A 193 0.69 1.69 -17.69
C ASN A 193 0.97 0.19 -17.61
N PRO A 194 0.45 -0.53 -16.61
CA PRO A 194 0.60 -1.97 -16.56
C PRO A 194 0.13 -2.54 -17.89
N LYS A 195 0.81 -3.58 -18.38
CA LYS A 195 0.37 -4.27 -19.62
C LYS A 195 -1.08 -4.65 -19.41
N GLN A 196 -1.95 -4.00 -20.18
CA GLN A 196 -3.38 -4.30 -20.12
C GLN A 196 -3.57 -5.78 -20.42
N LYS A 197 -4.24 -6.51 -19.54
CA LYS A 197 -4.55 -7.93 -19.76
C LYS A 197 -5.47 -8.11 -20.97
N PRO A 198 -5.48 -9.29 -21.60
CA PRO A 198 -6.45 -9.58 -22.66
C PRO A 198 -7.87 -9.44 -22.13
N LYS A 199 -8.80 -9.13 -23.03
CA LYS A 199 -10.22 -9.04 -22.71
C LYS A 199 -10.74 -10.40 -22.22
N ASN A 200 -11.59 -10.39 -21.22
CA ASN A 200 -12.35 -11.58 -20.84
C ASN A 200 -13.52 -11.76 -21.82
N SER A 201 -13.36 -12.64 -22.79
CA SER A 201 -14.33 -12.85 -23.87
C SER A 201 -15.66 -13.41 -23.35
N ASP A 202 -15.63 -14.30 -22.37
CA ASP A 202 -16.84 -14.93 -21.82
C ASP A 202 -17.70 -13.89 -21.07
N PHE A 203 -17.06 -13.05 -20.26
CA PHE A 203 -17.74 -11.96 -19.58
C PHE A 203 -18.30 -10.92 -20.57
N ILE A 204 -17.58 -10.62 -21.64
CA ILE A 204 -18.09 -9.72 -22.69
C ILE A 204 -19.32 -10.31 -23.35
N ASN A 205 -19.27 -11.58 -23.79
CA ASN A 205 -20.39 -12.24 -24.44
C ASN A 205 -21.65 -12.27 -23.55
N GLU A 206 -21.45 -12.45 -22.24
CA GLU A 206 -22.54 -12.47 -21.26
C GLU A 206 -23.21 -11.10 -21.11
N TYR A 207 -22.41 -10.02 -21.04
CA TYR A 207 -22.91 -8.70 -20.62
C TYR A 207 -23.02 -7.63 -21.71
N GLN A 208 -22.49 -7.84 -22.94
CA GLN A 208 -22.51 -6.81 -23.97
C GLN A 208 -23.93 -6.33 -24.34
N ASN A 209 -24.93 -7.21 -24.31
CA ASN A 209 -26.31 -6.93 -24.67
C ASN A 209 -27.26 -6.80 -23.47
N LYS A 210 -26.78 -6.97 -22.23
CA LYS A 210 -27.62 -6.77 -21.04
C LYS A 210 -27.92 -5.28 -20.85
N PRO A 211 -29.11 -4.93 -20.40
CA PRO A 211 -29.48 -3.55 -20.12
C PRO A 211 -28.62 -2.98 -18.99
N PHE A 212 -28.46 -1.67 -18.97
CA PHE A 212 -27.82 -0.97 -17.87
C PHE A 212 -28.78 -0.82 -16.70
N PHE A 213 -28.24 -0.93 -15.53
CA PHE A 213 -28.76 -0.32 -14.31
C PHE A 213 -28.21 1.11 -14.27
N ASN A 214 -29.10 2.10 -14.26
CA ASN A 214 -28.71 3.51 -14.37
C ASN A 214 -28.14 4.04 -13.07
N ASP A 215 -26.97 3.52 -12.69
CA ASP A 215 -26.27 3.87 -11.45
C ASP A 215 -24.74 3.80 -11.67
N GLU A 216 -24.01 4.57 -10.90
CA GLU A 216 -22.55 4.47 -10.81
C GLU A 216 -22.13 3.51 -9.70
N CYS A 217 -21.20 2.62 -10.00
CA CYS A 217 -20.68 1.66 -9.04
C CYS A 217 -19.23 1.99 -8.66
N TYR A 218 -19.00 2.20 -7.40
CA TYR A 218 -17.66 2.38 -6.81
C TYR A 218 -17.13 1.04 -6.35
N LEU A 219 -15.92 0.66 -6.79
CA LEU A 219 -15.20 -0.48 -6.24
C LEU A 219 -14.04 0.02 -5.38
N PHE A 220 -14.21 -0.14 -4.10
CA PHE A 220 -13.18 0.09 -3.09
C PHE A 220 -12.52 -1.20 -2.67
N THR A 221 -11.23 -1.14 -2.46
CA THR A 221 -10.47 -2.26 -1.92
C THR A 221 -9.56 -1.80 -0.80
N SER A 222 -9.48 -2.63 0.25
CA SER A 222 -8.54 -2.42 1.35
C SER A 222 -8.03 -3.76 1.86
N TYR A 223 -6.77 -3.81 2.28
CA TYR A 223 -6.25 -4.97 2.99
C TYR A 223 -6.76 -4.99 4.43
N LEU A 224 -7.21 -6.15 4.87
CA LEU A 224 -7.71 -6.34 6.22
C LEU A 224 -6.55 -6.56 7.21
N PRO A 225 -6.73 -6.25 8.50
CA PRO A 225 -5.67 -6.35 9.51
C PRO A 225 -5.25 -7.80 9.81
N ILE A 226 -6.09 -8.76 9.48
CA ILE A 226 -5.85 -10.19 9.71
C ILE A 226 -4.65 -10.68 8.89
N ILE A 227 -3.85 -11.56 9.49
CA ILE A 227 -2.72 -12.21 8.82
C ILE A 227 -2.99 -13.71 8.73
N VAL A 228 -3.01 -14.26 7.52
CA VAL A 228 -3.14 -15.69 7.27
C VAL A 228 -1.82 -16.38 7.61
N LYS A 229 -1.84 -17.22 8.65
CA LYS A 229 -0.66 -17.84 9.26
C LYS A 229 0.21 -18.62 8.26
N GLU A 230 -0.43 -19.38 7.36
CA GLU A 230 0.24 -20.27 6.41
C GLU A 230 1.02 -19.51 5.34
N THR A 231 0.59 -18.31 4.99
CA THR A 231 1.10 -17.56 3.84
C THR A 231 1.64 -16.18 4.18
N GLY A 232 1.30 -15.66 5.36
CA GLY A 232 1.58 -14.27 5.74
C GLY A 232 0.77 -13.24 4.94
N VAL A 233 -0.25 -13.69 4.20
CA VAL A 233 -1.10 -12.82 3.36
C VAL A 233 -2.13 -12.10 4.24
N ARG A 234 -2.42 -10.84 3.87
CA ARG A 234 -3.58 -10.10 4.37
C ARG A 234 -4.74 -10.27 3.39
N PRO A 235 -5.94 -10.71 3.86
CA PRO A 235 -7.12 -10.72 3.01
C PRO A 235 -7.43 -9.34 2.44
N ILE A 236 -7.98 -9.30 1.23
CA ILE A 236 -8.45 -8.05 0.64
C ILE A 236 -9.97 -7.98 0.67
N LEU A 237 -10.50 -6.87 1.17
CA LEU A 237 -11.91 -6.52 1.09
C LEU A 237 -12.19 -5.85 -0.24
N LEU A 238 -13.28 -6.24 -0.89
CA LEU A 238 -13.86 -5.56 -2.05
C LEU A 238 -15.23 -5.03 -1.64
N TYR A 239 -15.38 -3.73 -1.70
CA TYR A 239 -16.63 -3.04 -1.41
C TYR A 239 -17.17 -2.39 -2.66
N PHE A 240 -18.31 -2.84 -3.13
CA PHE A 240 -19.04 -2.28 -4.24
C PHE A 240 -20.17 -1.41 -3.67
N TYR A 241 -20.22 -0.16 -4.06
CA TYR A 241 -21.23 0.78 -3.64
C TYR A 241 -21.89 1.45 -4.86
N PHE A 242 -23.21 1.39 -4.93
CA PHE A 242 -24.04 1.99 -5.96
C PHE A 242 -24.61 3.30 -5.42
N ALA A 243 -24.13 4.42 -5.96
CA ALA A 243 -24.35 5.74 -5.36
C ALA A 243 -25.79 6.20 -5.38
N ASP A 244 -26.49 6.06 -6.52
CA ASP A 244 -27.86 6.57 -6.67
C ASP A 244 -28.89 5.71 -5.94
N SER A 245 -28.66 4.39 -5.89
CA SER A 245 -29.57 3.44 -5.25
C SER A 245 -29.23 3.14 -3.79
N ASN A 246 -28.11 3.67 -3.30
CA ASN A 246 -27.56 3.42 -1.94
C ASN A 246 -27.47 1.91 -1.62
N LYS A 247 -27.03 1.11 -2.59
CA LYS A 247 -26.87 -0.34 -2.43
C LYS A 247 -25.41 -0.70 -2.32
N SER A 248 -25.10 -1.71 -1.52
CA SER A 248 -23.74 -2.18 -1.37
C SER A 248 -23.60 -3.68 -1.48
N PHE A 249 -22.37 -4.11 -1.81
CA PHE A 249 -21.98 -5.50 -1.86
C PHE A 249 -20.56 -5.64 -1.34
N LEU A 250 -20.39 -6.52 -0.37
CA LEU A 250 -19.10 -6.77 0.27
C LEU A 250 -18.63 -8.17 -0.07
N LYS A 251 -17.38 -8.30 -0.45
CA LYS A 251 -16.70 -9.57 -0.68
C LYS A 251 -15.28 -9.47 -0.16
N PHE A 252 -14.70 -10.58 0.26
CA PHE A 252 -13.27 -10.63 0.59
C PHE A 252 -12.60 -11.79 -0.14
N ILE A 253 -11.30 -11.67 -0.38
CA ILE A 253 -10.48 -12.71 -0.97
C ILE A 253 -9.35 -13.03 0.02
N ILE A 254 -9.24 -14.30 0.40
CA ILE A 254 -8.18 -14.84 1.25
C ILE A 254 -7.24 -15.65 0.36
N ASP A 255 -6.39 -14.97 -0.39
CA ASP A 255 -5.42 -15.62 -1.27
C ASP A 255 -4.21 -14.71 -1.51
N GLU A 256 -3.20 -15.19 -2.22
CA GLU A 256 -2.07 -14.35 -2.60
C GLU A 256 -2.50 -13.21 -3.55
N PRO A 257 -1.93 -11.99 -3.42
CA PRO A 257 -2.33 -10.84 -4.22
C PRO A 257 -2.30 -11.06 -5.74
N LYS A 258 -1.39 -11.90 -6.23
CA LYS A 258 -1.33 -12.25 -7.67
C LYS A 258 -2.57 -13.01 -8.16
N SER A 259 -3.28 -13.71 -7.27
CA SER A 259 -4.46 -14.52 -7.59
C SER A 259 -5.76 -13.71 -7.53
N TYR A 260 -5.76 -12.49 -6.97
CA TYR A 260 -6.98 -11.68 -6.85
C TYR A 260 -7.67 -11.42 -8.18
N PHE A 261 -6.88 -11.32 -9.25
CA PHE A 261 -7.40 -11.07 -10.60
C PHE A 261 -8.13 -12.27 -11.22
N ASP A 262 -7.87 -13.47 -10.72
CA ASP A 262 -8.56 -14.67 -11.20
C ASP A 262 -10.01 -14.70 -10.68
N TYR A 263 -10.27 -14.02 -9.56
CA TYR A 263 -11.59 -13.97 -8.92
C TYR A 263 -12.45 -12.77 -9.38
N ILE A 264 -11.84 -11.67 -9.84
CA ILE A 264 -12.56 -10.40 -10.00
C ILE A 264 -13.75 -10.47 -10.97
N PHE A 265 -13.63 -11.20 -12.09
CA PHE A 265 -14.75 -11.31 -13.04
C PHE A 265 -15.88 -12.18 -12.51
N GLY A 266 -15.59 -13.21 -11.69
CA GLY A 266 -16.63 -13.97 -10.99
C GLY A 266 -17.37 -13.12 -9.97
N ILE A 267 -16.65 -12.25 -9.25
CA ILE A 267 -17.25 -11.32 -8.28
C ILE A 267 -18.09 -10.26 -8.99
N LEU A 268 -17.58 -9.69 -10.10
CA LEU A 268 -18.36 -8.76 -10.93
C LEU A 268 -19.63 -9.40 -11.49
N ASP A 269 -19.58 -10.68 -11.84
CA ASP A 269 -20.74 -11.46 -12.26
C ASP A 269 -21.79 -11.54 -11.16
N GLU A 270 -21.40 -11.90 -9.93
CA GLU A 270 -22.28 -11.89 -8.75
C GLU A 270 -22.94 -10.51 -8.53
N VAL A 271 -22.15 -9.43 -8.61
CA VAL A 271 -22.62 -8.06 -8.44
C VAL A 271 -23.62 -7.67 -9.54
N PHE A 272 -23.29 -7.98 -10.81
CA PHE A 272 -24.15 -7.61 -11.94
C PHE A 272 -25.42 -8.45 -12.03
N ILE A 273 -25.39 -9.70 -11.54
CA ILE A 273 -26.61 -10.51 -11.38
C ILE A 273 -27.51 -9.90 -10.31
N LYS A 274 -26.95 -9.47 -9.19
CA LYS A 274 -27.72 -8.97 -8.04
C LYS A 274 -28.29 -7.56 -8.27
N TYR A 275 -27.49 -6.65 -8.84
CA TYR A 275 -27.85 -5.22 -8.92
C TYR A 275 -27.99 -4.69 -10.35
N GLY A 276 -27.53 -5.43 -11.36
CA GLY A 276 -27.49 -5.00 -12.74
C GLY A 276 -26.14 -4.43 -13.18
N LYS A 277 -25.98 -4.23 -14.47
CA LYS A 277 -24.78 -3.69 -15.10
C LYS A 277 -24.76 -2.16 -14.92
N PRO A 278 -23.79 -1.57 -14.18
CA PRO A 278 -23.75 -0.13 -13.98
C PRO A 278 -23.36 0.62 -15.26
N ILE A 279 -23.69 1.91 -15.34
CA ILE A 279 -23.25 2.78 -16.43
C ILE A 279 -21.78 3.13 -16.34
N LYS A 280 -21.26 3.20 -15.10
CA LYS A 280 -19.89 3.58 -14.80
C LYS A 280 -19.35 2.78 -13.63
N MET A 281 -18.07 2.42 -13.68
CA MET A 281 -17.34 1.86 -12.55
C MET A 281 -16.14 2.75 -12.19
N ILE A 282 -16.03 3.06 -10.90
CA ILE A 282 -15.03 3.94 -10.32
C ILE A 282 -14.18 3.12 -9.34
N PHE A 283 -12.86 3.18 -9.49
CA PHE A 283 -11.92 2.32 -8.77
C PHE A 283 -10.98 3.17 -7.92
N ASN A 284 -10.79 2.81 -6.66
CA ASN A 284 -9.68 3.33 -5.86
C ASN A 284 -8.37 2.57 -6.13
N ASN A 285 -8.45 1.33 -6.55
CA ASN A 285 -7.29 0.46 -6.76
C ASN A 285 -6.85 0.47 -8.22
N ARG A 286 -5.61 0.92 -8.45
CA ARG A 286 -4.96 1.00 -9.77
C ARG A 286 -4.94 -0.35 -10.50
N ASP A 287 -4.60 -1.41 -9.80
CA ASP A 287 -4.39 -2.71 -10.42
C ASP A 287 -5.72 -3.31 -10.89
N PHE A 288 -6.79 -3.24 -10.09
CA PHE A 288 -8.12 -3.67 -10.51
C PHE A 288 -8.64 -2.83 -11.68
N TYR A 289 -8.44 -1.50 -11.65
CA TYR A 289 -8.79 -0.63 -12.77
C TYR A 289 -8.15 -1.07 -14.08
N TYR A 290 -6.81 -1.22 -14.12
CA TYR A 290 -6.12 -1.58 -15.35
C TYR A 290 -6.39 -3.01 -15.81
N TYR A 291 -6.69 -3.92 -14.86
CA TYR A 291 -7.02 -5.29 -15.18
C TYR A 291 -8.39 -5.41 -15.86
N THR A 292 -9.40 -4.71 -15.35
CA THR A 292 -10.80 -4.87 -15.78
C THR A 292 -11.19 -3.92 -16.89
N LYS A 293 -10.58 -2.74 -17.00
CA LYS A 293 -10.97 -1.65 -17.89
C LYS A 293 -11.30 -2.06 -19.32
N LYS A 294 -10.44 -2.87 -19.97
CA LYS A 294 -10.67 -3.28 -21.37
C LYS A 294 -11.92 -4.13 -21.55
N THR A 295 -12.19 -5.00 -20.59
CA THR A 295 -13.37 -5.87 -20.61
C THR A 295 -14.62 -5.06 -20.35
N LEU A 296 -14.62 -4.22 -19.33
CA LEU A 296 -15.75 -3.37 -18.96
C LEU A 296 -16.10 -2.34 -20.05
N THR A 297 -15.08 -1.68 -20.62
CA THR A 297 -15.30 -0.76 -21.76
C THR A 297 -15.87 -1.48 -22.98
N ALA A 298 -15.52 -2.76 -23.21
CA ALA A 298 -16.07 -3.54 -24.32
C ALA A 298 -17.56 -3.86 -24.17
N ILE A 299 -18.10 -3.79 -22.94
CA ILE A 299 -19.54 -3.91 -22.66
C ILE A 299 -20.18 -2.54 -22.37
N ASN A 300 -19.51 -1.45 -22.80
CA ASN A 300 -19.94 -0.06 -22.71
C ASN A 300 -20.07 0.48 -21.27
N ILE A 301 -19.34 -0.05 -20.29
CA ILE A 301 -19.21 0.54 -18.96
C ILE A 301 -18.08 1.57 -19.01
N GLU A 302 -18.36 2.79 -18.59
CA GLU A 302 -17.33 3.79 -18.38
C GLU A 302 -16.44 3.38 -17.18
N CYS A 303 -15.13 3.57 -17.26
CA CYS A 303 -14.20 3.23 -16.19
C CYS A 303 -13.35 4.43 -15.80
N GLU A 304 -13.40 4.79 -14.53
CA GLU A 304 -12.63 5.86 -13.94
C GLU A 304 -11.77 5.35 -12.78
N LYS A 305 -10.63 6.00 -12.55
CA LYS A 305 -9.79 5.78 -11.39
C LYS A 305 -9.83 7.04 -10.53
N THR A 306 -10.22 6.90 -9.27
CA THR A 306 -10.22 8.00 -8.32
C THR A 306 -9.71 7.53 -6.97
N PHE A 307 -9.05 8.44 -6.24
CA PHE A 307 -8.70 8.26 -4.84
C PHE A 307 -9.58 9.13 -3.92
N ASN A 308 -10.62 9.77 -4.48
CA ASN A 308 -11.43 10.75 -3.78
C ASN A 308 -12.90 10.41 -3.94
N ASN A 309 -13.49 9.85 -2.89
CA ASN A 309 -14.94 9.85 -2.74
C ASN A 309 -15.30 9.93 -1.25
N GLU A 310 -15.64 11.13 -0.79
CA GLU A 310 -15.97 11.41 0.61
C GLU A 310 -17.07 10.47 1.15
N TYR A 311 -18.07 10.15 0.33
CA TYR A 311 -19.18 9.26 0.74
C TYR A 311 -18.76 7.82 1.00
N VAL A 312 -17.88 7.31 0.17
CA VAL A 312 -17.44 5.90 0.27
C VAL A 312 -16.37 5.78 1.34
N ASP A 313 -15.57 6.83 1.52
CA ASP A 313 -14.50 6.88 2.52
C ASP A 313 -15.04 6.72 3.94
N ASP A 314 -16.15 7.38 4.29
CA ASP A 314 -16.77 7.29 5.62
C ASP A 314 -17.35 5.88 5.90
N ASN A 315 -18.06 5.31 4.95
CA ASN A 315 -18.65 3.97 5.08
C ASN A 315 -17.56 2.88 5.15
N ILE A 316 -16.54 2.96 4.29
CA ILE A 316 -15.42 2.03 4.32
C ILE A 316 -14.61 2.17 5.60
N SER A 317 -14.30 3.39 6.02
CA SER A 317 -13.59 3.63 7.27
C SER A 317 -14.33 3.02 8.45
N THR A 318 -15.66 3.13 8.47
CA THR A 318 -16.50 2.50 9.49
C THR A 318 -16.42 0.98 9.43
N VAL A 319 -16.54 0.37 8.25
CA VAL A 319 -16.43 -1.09 8.07
C VAL A 319 -15.06 -1.59 8.49
N ILE A 320 -13.99 -0.93 8.03
CA ILE A 320 -12.61 -1.28 8.35
C ILE A 320 -12.36 -1.12 9.85
N SER A 321 -12.76 0.00 10.46
CA SER A 321 -12.58 0.24 11.90
C SER A 321 -13.27 -0.84 12.74
N LYS A 322 -14.50 -1.22 12.40
CA LYS A 322 -15.21 -2.31 13.08
C LYS A 322 -14.53 -3.68 12.90
N ILE A 323 -13.95 -3.94 11.74
CA ILE A 323 -13.15 -5.17 11.53
C ILE A 323 -11.90 -5.13 12.41
N PHE A 324 -11.20 -3.99 12.46
CA PHE A 324 -10.02 -3.80 13.32
C PHE A 324 -10.35 -3.97 14.81
N GLU A 325 -11.45 -3.41 15.27
CA GLU A 325 -11.91 -3.56 16.67
C GLU A 325 -12.16 -5.02 17.07
N LYS A 326 -12.65 -5.83 16.12
CA LYS A 326 -12.99 -7.25 16.37
C LYS A 326 -11.83 -8.22 16.14
N THR A 327 -10.87 -7.89 15.30
CA THR A 327 -9.85 -8.83 14.84
C THR A 327 -8.43 -8.47 15.24
N GLY A 328 -8.12 -7.20 15.47
CA GLY A 328 -6.73 -6.76 15.64
C GLY A 328 -5.81 -7.19 14.49
N ASP A 329 -4.49 -7.16 14.72
CA ASP A 329 -3.47 -7.71 13.80
C ASP A 329 -3.22 -9.21 14.08
N ASP A 330 -4.28 -9.99 14.26
CA ASP A 330 -4.17 -11.39 14.64
C ASP A 330 -3.65 -12.27 13.50
N VAL A 331 -2.72 -13.16 13.86
CA VAL A 331 -2.19 -14.20 12.97
C VAL A 331 -3.03 -15.46 13.18
N ILE A 332 -3.88 -15.79 12.21
CA ILE A 332 -4.84 -16.88 12.31
C ILE A 332 -4.77 -17.83 11.11
N GLU A 333 -5.23 -19.08 11.30
CA GLU A 333 -5.30 -20.06 10.22
C GLU A 333 -6.33 -19.64 9.17
N LYS A 334 -6.11 -20.01 7.90
CA LYS A 334 -6.92 -19.58 6.76
C LYS A 334 -8.41 -19.86 6.95
N GLU A 335 -8.78 -21.05 7.47
CA GLU A 335 -10.16 -21.41 7.72
C GLU A 335 -10.79 -20.55 8.82
N SER A 336 -10.05 -20.30 9.90
CA SER A 336 -10.48 -19.43 10.99
C SER A 336 -10.62 -17.98 10.54
N ALA A 337 -9.72 -17.49 9.67
CA ALA A 337 -9.80 -16.17 9.05
C ALA A 337 -11.08 -16.02 8.24
N ALA A 338 -11.43 -17.03 7.42
CA ALA A 338 -12.65 -17.02 6.63
C ALA A 338 -13.91 -16.96 7.51
N LEU A 339 -13.97 -17.77 8.57
CA LEU A 339 -15.12 -17.78 9.49
C LEU A 339 -15.26 -16.46 10.23
N LEU A 340 -14.16 -15.91 10.77
CA LEU A 340 -14.14 -14.64 11.47
C LEU A 340 -14.58 -13.49 10.57
N LEU A 341 -14.10 -13.46 9.31
CA LEU A 341 -14.49 -12.42 8.36
C LEU A 341 -15.97 -12.52 7.97
N ILE A 342 -16.50 -13.74 7.74
CA ILE A 342 -17.92 -13.94 7.45
C ILE A 342 -18.78 -13.45 8.62
N GLU A 343 -18.43 -13.83 9.85
CA GLU A 343 -19.15 -13.40 11.05
C GLU A 343 -19.07 -11.88 11.24
N THR A 344 -17.86 -11.31 11.12
CA THR A 344 -17.64 -9.87 11.29
C THR A 344 -18.41 -9.07 10.24
N LEU A 345 -18.32 -9.43 8.95
CA LEU A 345 -19.06 -8.75 7.88
C LEU A 345 -20.57 -8.88 8.04
N THR A 346 -21.06 -10.05 8.45
CA THR A 346 -22.49 -10.24 8.72
C THR A 346 -22.97 -9.33 9.84
N ASN A 347 -22.20 -9.21 10.92
CA ASN A 347 -22.51 -8.32 12.03
C ASN A 347 -22.46 -6.85 11.61
N VAL A 348 -21.44 -6.43 10.86
CA VAL A 348 -21.31 -5.06 10.36
C VAL A 348 -22.47 -4.69 9.43
N ILE A 349 -22.83 -5.58 8.50
CA ILE A 349 -23.99 -5.37 7.61
C ILE A 349 -25.27 -5.21 8.43
N ASN A 350 -25.53 -6.11 9.39
CA ASN A 350 -26.72 -6.03 10.24
C ASN A 350 -26.76 -4.75 11.10
N GLU A 351 -25.60 -4.27 11.56
CA GLU A 351 -25.53 -3.01 12.29
C GLU A 351 -25.82 -1.82 11.37
N LEU A 352 -25.25 -1.79 10.16
CA LEU A 352 -25.53 -0.74 9.18
C LEU A 352 -27.03 -0.70 8.83
N ASP A 353 -27.63 -1.87 8.56
CA ASP A 353 -29.06 -1.99 8.29
C ASP A 353 -29.91 -1.49 9.48
N SER A 354 -29.47 -1.69 10.73
CA SER A 354 -30.20 -1.24 11.90
C SER A 354 -30.19 0.29 12.05
N TYR A 355 -29.08 0.95 11.75
CA TYR A 355 -28.98 2.42 11.75
C TYR A 355 -29.87 3.05 10.68
N GLU A 356 -29.93 2.48 9.48
CA GLU A 356 -30.81 2.98 8.42
C GLU A 356 -32.28 2.79 8.77
N ASN A 357 -32.64 1.67 9.37
CA ASN A 357 -34.02 1.45 9.86
C ASN A 357 -34.43 2.43 10.98
N GLU A 358 -33.51 2.88 11.83
CA GLU A 358 -33.78 3.92 12.83
C GLU A 358 -33.92 5.31 12.19
N GLU A 359 -33.20 5.62 11.13
CA GLU A 359 -33.38 6.85 10.35
C GLU A 359 -34.63 6.78 9.44
N GLU A 360 -34.94 5.60 8.85
CA GLU A 360 -36.15 5.39 8.05
C GLU A 360 -37.44 5.40 8.86
N VAL A 361 -37.42 4.98 10.11
CA VAL A 361 -38.56 5.21 11.04
C VAL A 361 -38.84 6.69 11.22
N LYS A 362 -37.84 7.56 10.99
CA LYS A 362 -38.01 9.02 10.92
C LYS A 362 -38.39 9.55 9.52
N THR A 363 -38.17 8.82 8.44
CA THR A 363 -38.30 9.34 7.06
C THR A 363 -39.21 8.56 6.12
N ASN A 364 -39.86 7.48 6.52
CA ASN A 364 -40.85 6.71 5.70
C ASN A 364 -40.38 6.17 4.34
N ASN A 365 -39.15 5.67 4.21
CA ASN A 365 -38.75 4.98 2.98
C ASN A 365 -37.97 3.69 3.29
N LEU A 366 -38.50 2.56 2.82
CA LEU A 366 -37.90 1.22 2.91
C LEU A 366 -36.89 1.00 1.80
N VAL A 367 -35.64 0.72 2.11
CA VAL A 367 -34.64 0.19 1.17
C VAL A 367 -34.10 -1.15 1.72
N SER A 368 -34.08 -2.18 0.88
CA SER A 368 -33.53 -3.52 1.23
C SER A 368 -32.13 -3.67 0.61
N TRP A 369 -31.22 -4.20 1.38
CA TRP A 369 -29.82 -4.47 1.01
C TRP A 369 -29.67 -5.67 0.10
#